data_e912d0a748e019e4887b0bbd4f635aea
#
_entry.id   e912d0a748e019e4887b0bbd4f635aea
#
_cell.length_a   1.000
_cell.length_b   1.000
_cell.length_c   1.000
_cell.angle_alpha   90.00
_cell.angle_beta   90.00
_cell.angle_gamma   90.00
#
_symmetry.space_group_name_H-M   'P 1'
#
loop_
_entity.id
_entity.type
_entity.pdbx_description
1 polymer ?
#
loop_
_entity_poly.entity_id
_entity_poly.type
_entity_poly.pdbx_seq_one_letter_code
_entity_poly.pdbx_strand_id
1 'polypeptide(L)'
;MRKEENTEKDELYGKLQVHFIENVEAEESSEEKESDSGNLSDETARKSVSAEKENRAKKPVQKDIEEASAKSKGKKSETQSDSSKTDSEDDVKEQKGSRKRRHSKVNKQEAEAVEESFYKVTGEAEEHKSHPVRNAILGLLVLILVASAVVSYPIGKEYFQEKSVAGKDIEITIEKGSTSRDVSAILKKKGIIRYEAAFLLKLYFSDYKGKLRYGTFDLNNGMSLGKVIKELATQDGQKENKFTIPEGYTIEMTASKLEKEGIMSAQEFLTAVTNAAATSKYKDVLPKKKKVFYQLQGYIYPDTYYLAKDITGDQLVAKILDEFDKKFDATRQEKAKKLGMTVEEVLIRASLLQKETELPEEYPIIAGVIQNRLDKKMKLQFDSTAVYAITKGQYGIARVMYKDLKVDSPYNTYKHKGLPVGPICSPSLEAIDGVLNPQKNDYLYFQMDTVKNDGSNIFSKTYEEHKAASATTEAAAETTTTAVKQKTTKK
;
A
#
# COMPACT_ATOMS: atom_id res chain seq x y z
N MET A 1 -13.75 23.56 -17.46
CA MET A 1 -14.39 23.03 -16.25
C MET A 1 -13.39 22.80 -15.09
N ARG A 2 -12.35 21.93 -15.18
CA ARG A 2 -11.41 21.75 -14.04
C ARG A 2 -10.55 22.97 -13.66
N LYS A 3 -10.24 23.87 -14.57
CA LYS A 3 -9.46 25.10 -14.29
C LYS A 3 -10.31 26.21 -13.62
N GLU A 4 -11.61 26.25 -13.89
CA GLU A 4 -12.50 27.24 -13.29
C GLU A 4 -12.90 26.89 -11.86
N GLU A 5 -13.05 25.58 -11.52
CA GLU A 5 -13.30 25.13 -10.15
C GLU A 5 -12.12 25.35 -9.20
N ASN A 6 -10.87 25.28 -9.70
CA ASN A 6 -9.71 25.60 -8.90
C ASN A 6 -9.58 27.08 -8.62
N THR A 7 -9.84 27.92 -9.62
CA THR A 7 -9.70 29.39 -9.47
C THR A 7 -10.69 29.97 -8.43
N GLU A 8 -11.92 29.43 -8.36
CA GLU A 8 -12.89 29.83 -7.33
C GLU A 8 -12.52 29.37 -5.92
N LYS A 9 -11.87 28.19 -5.80
CA LYS A 9 -11.34 27.70 -4.52
C LYS A 9 -10.17 28.54 -4.03
N ASP A 10 -9.25 28.87 -4.91
CA ASP A 10 -8.02 29.64 -4.58
C ASP A 10 -8.35 31.07 -4.17
N GLU A 11 -9.32 31.75 -4.84
CA GLU A 11 -9.83 33.06 -4.42
C GLU A 11 -10.52 33.02 -3.04
N LEU A 12 -11.19 31.90 -2.74
CA LEU A 12 -11.91 31.74 -1.47
C LEU A 12 -10.94 31.52 -0.30
N TYR A 13 -9.86 30.76 -0.52
CA TYR A 13 -8.83 30.49 0.49
C TYR A 13 -8.01 31.73 0.83
N GLY A 14 -7.61 32.53 -0.17
CA GLY A 14 -6.86 33.78 0.03
C GLY A 14 -7.65 34.79 0.87
N LYS A 15 -8.94 35.01 0.57
CA LYS A 15 -9.81 35.91 1.34
C LYS A 15 -10.07 35.46 2.76
N LEU A 16 -10.01 34.14 3.01
CA LEU A 16 -10.21 33.56 4.33
C LEU A 16 -9.02 33.83 5.27
N GLN A 17 -7.78 33.63 4.80
CA GLN A 17 -6.60 33.82 5.65
C GLN A 17 -6.44 35.27 6.14
N VAL A 18 -6.69 36.25 5.30
CA VAL A 18 -6.52 37.66 5.64
C VAL A 18 -7.54 38.15 6.66
N HIS A 19 -8.80 37.79 6.51
CA HIS A 19 -9.87 38.22 7.44
C HIS A 19 -9.79 37.56 8.83
N PHE A 20 -9.13 36.39 8.93
CA PHE A 20 -8.96 35.69 10.18
C PHE A 20 -7.89 36.27 11.11
N ILE A 21 -6.79 36.75 10.57
CA ILE A 21 -5.66 37.26 11.37
C ILE A 21 -6.02 38.55 12.09
N GLU A 22 -6.78 39.44 11.46
CA GLU A 22 -7.20 40.71 12.08
C GLU A 22 -8.15 40.52 13.30
N ASN A 23 -9.00 39.49 13.30
CA ASN A 23 -9.96 39.27 14.37
C ASN A 23 -9.40 38.48 15.57
N VAL A 24 -8.41 37.61 15.35
CA VAL A 24 -7.81 36.80 16.42
C VAL A 24 -6.90 37.62 17.31
N GLU A 25 -6.14 38.57 16.76
CA GLU A 25 -5.25 39.43 17.54
C GLU A 25 -5.99 40.56 18.28
N ALA A 26 -7.14 41.02 17.78
CA ALA A 26 -8.01 41.93 18.53
C ALA A 26 -8.55 41.29 19.82
N GLU A 27 -8.80 39.97 19.84
CA GLU A 27 -9.18 39.22 21.06
C GLU A 27 -7.97 38.92 21.96
N GLU A 28 -6.79 38.53 21.41
CA GLU A 28 -5.58 38.33 22.24
C GLU A 28 -5.15 39.61 22.97
N SER A 29 -5.28 40.79 22.33
CA SER A 29 -5.05 42.06 22.98
C SER A 29 -6.09 42.44 24.03
N SER A 30 -7.30 41.92 23.97
CA SER A 30 -8.35 42.07 24.97
C SER A 30 -8.21 41.11 26.14
N GLU A 31 -7.82 39.85 25.89
CA GLU A 31 -7.56 38.85 26.95
C GLU A 31 -6.31 39.19 27.78
N GLU A 32 -5.22 39.78 27.19
CA GLU A 32 -4.07 40.30 27.96
C GLU A 32 -4.46 41.47 28.85
N LYS A 33 -5.39 42.32 28.44
CA LYS A 33 -5.88 43.45 29.25
C LYS A 33 -6.83 43.03 30.39
N GLU A 34 -7.58 41.91 30.20
CA GLU A 34 -8.41 41.36 31.30
C GLU A 34 -7.60 40.55 32.31
N SER A 35 -6.47 39.93 31.94
CA SER A 35 -5.62 39.18 32.86
C SER A 35 -4.76 40.08 33.76
N ASP A 36 -4.54 41.31 33.39
CA ASP A 36 -3.77 42.27 34.21
C ASP A 36 -4.64 43.10 35.17
N SER A 37 -5.97 43.09 35.02
CA SER A 37 -6.91 43.77 35.89
C SER A 37 -7.55 42.89 36.98
N GLY A 38 -7.22 41.60 37.03
CA GLY A 38 -7.85 40.59 37.90
C GLY A 38 -7.13 40.24 39.22
N ASN A 39 -6.05 40.98 39.59
CA ASN A 39 -5.25 40.57 40.74
C ASN A 39 -5.30 41.54 41.93
N LEU A 40 -6.44 42.14 42.19
CA LEU A 40 -6.69 42.86 43.47
C LEU A 40 -8.16 42.70 43.88
N SER A 41 -8.44 41.72 44.70
CA SER A 41 -9.59 41.48 45.58
C SER A 41 -10.17 40.05 45.45
N ASP A 42 -9.73 39.13 46.30
CA ASP A 42 -10.63 38.30 47.12
C ASP A 42 -9.85 37.40 48.10
N GLU A 43 -9.53 37.99 49.21
CA GLU A 43 -9.14 37.27 50.43
C GLU A 43 -10.29 37.36 51.43
N THR A 44 -11.48 36.86 51.11
CA THR A 44 -12.55 36.61 52.10
C THR A 44 -13.71 35.80 51.45
N ALA A 45 -13.58 34.49 51.41
CA ALA A 45 -14.73 33.56 51.46
C ALA A 45 -14.24 32.10 51.43
N ARG A 46 -13.53 31.68 52.47
CA ARG A 46 -13.44 30.26 52.82
C ARG A 46 -14.18 30.08 54.13
N LYS A 47 -15.42 29.64 54.09
CA LYS A 47 -16.09 28.78 55.13
C LYS A 47 -17.47 28.41 54.66
N SER A 48 -17.77 27.11 54.96
CA SER A 48 -19.05 26.41 54.84
C SER A 48 -19.38 25.89 53.43
N VAL A 49 -19.44 24.62 53.18
CA VAL A 49 -20.31 23.56 53.70
C VAL A 49 -19.65 22.19 53.46
N SER A 50 -19.40 21.46 54.53
CA SER A 50 -19.18 20.02 54.56
C SER A 50 -20.52 19.32 54.82
N ALA A 51 -20.60 18.08 54.35
CA ALA A 51 -21.51 17.01 54.78
C ALA A 51 -22.66 16.62 53.86
N GLU A 52 -22.63 15.43 53.57
CA GLU A 52 -23.61 14.32 53.52
C GLU A 52 -23.55 13.58 52.15
N LYS A 53 -23.42 12.31 52.03
CA LYS A 53 -23.54 11.03 52.70
C LYS A 53 -22.97 9.99 51.78
N GLU A 54 -22.03 9.22 52.10
CA GLU A 54 -21.99 7.86 52.68
C GLU A 54 -23.05 6.85 52.16
N ASN A 55 -22.48 5.69 51.78
CA ASN A 55 -23.07 4.36 51.74
C ASN A 55 -23.59 3.76 50.42
N ARG A 56 -22.83 2.89 49.81
CA ARG A 56 -23.08 1.45 49.91
C ARG A 56 -21.98 0.57 49.32
N ALA A 57 -21.39 -0.17 50.21
CA ALA A 57 -20.48 -1.27 49.95
C ALA A 57 -21.21 -2.52 49.41
N LYS A 58 -20.51 -3.36 48.62
CA LYS A 58 -20.20 -4.74 48.98
C LYS A 58 -19.30 -5.43 47.94
N LYS A 59 -18.25 -6.01 48.44
CA LYS A 59 -17.29 -6.99 47.94
C LYS A 59 -17.91 -8.41 47.87
N PRO A 60 -17.10 -9.50 47.65
CA PRO A 60 -16.47 -10.00 46.43
C PRO A 60 -16.81 -11.50 46.23
N VAL A 61 -16.37 -12.11 45.12
CA VAL A 61 -16.15 -13.57 45.11
C VAL A 61 -14.89 -13.88 44.30
N GLN A 62 -13.98 -14.51 44.97
CA GLN A 62 -12.76 -15.15 44.59
C GLN A 62 -13.00 -16.66 44.46
N LYS A 63 -12.40 -17.36 43.49
CA LYS A 63 -11.94 -18.74 43.51
C LYS A 63 -11.15 -19.01 42.22
N ASP A 64 -9.84 -19.14 42.28
CA ASP A 64 -8.97 -20.28 42.50
C ASP A 64 -9.27 -21.53 41.63
N ILE A 65 -8.23 -21.96 40.94
CA ILE A 65 -7.68 -23.29 40.79
C ILE A 65 -6.51 -23.15 39.75
N GLU A 66 -5.28 -23.10 40.17
CA GLU A 66 -4.25 -24.14 40.37
C GLU A 66 -3.90 -24.99 39.13
N GLU A 67 -2.68 -24.83 38.75
CA GLU A 67 -1.57 -25.77 38.51
C GLU A 67 -1.80 -27.04 37.65
N ALA A 68 -0.97 -27.18 36.65
CA ALA A 68 -0.15 -28.38 36.49
C ALA A 68 1.07 -28.14 35.57
N SER A 69 2.20 -28.20 36.22
CA SER A 69 3.58 -28.34 35.75
C SER A 69 3.82 -29.72 35.10
N ALA A 70 4.68 -29.82 34.09
CA ALA A 70 5.85 -30.67 34.08
C ALA A 70 6.47 -30.82 32.68
N LYS A 71 7.68 -30.34 32.54
CA LYS A 71 8.94 -31.04 32.15
C LYS A 71 8.90 -32.08 31.04
N SER A 72 9.67 -31.83 29.98
CA SER A 72 10.66 -32.81 29.52
C SER A 72 11.82 -32.12 28.79
N LYS A 73 13.02 -32.41 29.29
CA LYS A 73 14.38 -32.14 28.79
C LYS A 73 14.61 -32.98 27.50
N GLY A 74 15.24 -32.52 26.43
CA GLY A 74 16.67 -32.42 26.26
C GLY A 74 17.12 -33.38 25.15
N LYS A 75 17.84 -32.88 24.14
CA LYS A 75 19.16 -33.39 23.76
C LYS A 75 19.76 -32.60 22.59
N LYS A 76 20.93 -32.09 22.85
CA LYS A 76 21.93 -31.64 21.88
C LYS A 76 22.42 -32.80 21.03
N SER A 77 22.80 -32.54 19.77
CA SER A 77 24.01 -33.08 19.17
C SER A 77 24.52 -32.11 18.10
N GLU A 78 25.68 -31.58 18.41
CA GLU A 78 26.61 -30.95 17.47
C GLU A 78 27.21 -32.03 16.58
N THR A 79 27.46 -31.72 15.31
CA THR A 79 28.70 -32.23 14.64
C THR A 79 29.11 -31.19 13.58
N GLN A 80 30.33 -30.72 13.79
CA GLN A 80 31.20 -29.98 12.89
C GLN A 80 31.79 -30.92 11.83
N SER A 81 32.20 -30.34 10.74
CA SER A 81 33.45 -30.43 9.98
C SER A 81 33.14 -30.21 8.48
N ASP A 82 33.85 -29.56 7.74
CA ASP A 82 35.13 -28.90 7.61
C ASP A 82 35.41 -28.82 6.09
N SER A 83 35.86 -27.70 5.72
CA SER A 83 36.63 -27.23 4.57
C SER A 83 36.92 -28.17 3.37
N SER A 84 36.84 -27.67 2.13
CA SER A 84 38.05 -27.30 1.36
C SER A 84 37.70 -26.64 0.02
N LYS A 85 38.47 -25.60 -0.25
CA LYS A 85 38.68 -24.92 -1.54
C LYS A 85 39.29 -25.85 -2.57
N THR A 86 39.03 -25.64 -3.82
CA THR A 86 40.10 -25.46 -4.85
C THR A 86 39.56 -24.85 -6.12
N ASP A 87 40.22 -23.79 -6.53
CA ASP A 87 40.19 -23.15 -7.85
C ASP A 87 40.72 -24.10 -8.94
N SER A 88 40.23 -23.96 -10.15
CA SER A 88 41.08 -23.87 -11.36
C SER A 88 40.27 -23.49 -12.60
N GLU A 89 40.62 -22.35 -13.14
CA GLU A 89 40.48 -21.98 -14.54
C GLU A 89 41.22 -22.99 -15.43
N ASP A 90 40.71 -23.26 -16.61
CA ASP A 90 41.56 -23.28 -17.81
C ASP A 90 40.70 -23.27 -19.13
N ASP A 91 41.12 -22.39 -19.99
CA ASP A 91 40.84 -22.23 -21.41
C ASP A 91 41.03 -23.50 -22.24
N VAL A 92 40.17 -23.78 -23.24
CA VAL A 92 40.63 -24.41 -24.50
C VAL A 92 39.79 -23.98 -25.72
N LYS A 93 40.53 -23.42 -26.60
CA LYS A 93 40.28 -22.96 -27.95
C LYS A 93 39.51 -23.89 -28.91
N GLU A 94 38.77 -23.19 -29.80
CA GLU A 94 38.33 -23.58 -31.15
C GLU A 94 39.34 -24.41 -31.92
N GLN A 95 38.89 -25.52 -32.56
CA GLN A 95 39.49 -26.02 -33.81
C GLN A 95 38.43 -26.57 -34.76
N LYS A 96 38.32 -25.85 -35.88
CA LYS A 96 37.70 -26.31 -37.12
C LYS A 96 38.53 -27.42 -37.74
N GLY A 97 37.90 -28.55 -38.08
CA GLY A 97 38.50 -29.63 -38.84
C GLY A 97 37.56 -30.15 -39.92
N SER A 98 37.82 -29.77 -41.15
CA SER A 98 37.15 -30.29 -42.34
C SER A 98 37.51 -31.74 -42.57
N ARG A 99 36.54 -32.62 -42.83
CA ARG A 99 36.79 -33.98 -43.34
C ARG A 99 36.12 -34.20 -44.69
N LYS A 100 36.96 -34.36 -45.69
CA LYS A 100 36.68 -34.76 -47.05
C LYS A 100 35.97 -36.11 -47.12
N ARG A 101 34.94 -36.21 -47.94
CA ARG A 101 34.32 -37.45 -48.44
C ARG A 101 35.36 -38.27 -49.21
N ARG A 102 35.59 -39.53 -48.79
CA ARG A 102 36.17 -40.59 -49.64
C ARG A 102 35.07 -41.55 -50.03
N HIS A 103 34.79 -41.63 -51.34
CA HIS A 103 34.02 -42.72 -51.90
C HIS A 103 34.89 -43.98 -51.91
N SER A 104 34.42 -45.02 -51.20
CA SER A 104 34.96 -46.37 -51.35
C SER A 104 34.02 -47.15 -52.25
N LYS A 105 34.56 -47.69 -53.37
CA LYS A 105 33.88 -48.58 -54.27
C LYS A 105 33.70 -49.92 -53.58
N VAL A 106 32.45 -50.33 -53.35
CA VAL A 106 32.11 -51.66 -52.81
C VAL A 106 32.31 -52.67 -53.97
N ASN A 107 33.08 -53.71 -53.70
CA ASN A 107 33.43 -54.77 -54.63
C ASN A 107 32.26 -55.74 -54.83
N LYS A 108 31.85 -55.96 -56.05
CA LYS A 108 30.70 -56.78 -56.48
C LYS A 108 30.74 -58.24 -56.01
N GLN A 109 31.91 -58.77 -55.58
CA GLN A 109 32.06 -60.14 -55.08
C GLN A 109 31.67 -60.34 -53.63
N GLU A 110 31.65 -59.28 -52.82
CA GLU A 110 31.17 -59.40 -51.42
C GLU A 110 29.64 -59.34 -51.32
N ALA A 111 28.95 -58.81 -52.30
CA ALA A 111 27.49 -58.77 -52.32
C ALA A 111 26.88 -60.13 -52.68
N GLU A 112 27.50 -60.90 -53.52
CA GLU A 112 27.01 -62.27 -53.90
C GLU A 112 27.26 -63.27 -52.77
N ALA A 113 28.31 -63.10 -51.94
CA ALA A 113 28.57 -64.00 -50.83
C ALA A 113 27.61 -63.77 -49.65
N VAL A 114 27.06 -62.53 -49.48
CA VAL A 114 26.07 -62.22 -48.43
C VAL A 114 24.67 -62.74 -48.82
N GLU A 115 24.35 -62.74 -50.13
CA GLU A 115 23.06 -63.21 -50.57
C GLU A 115 22.96 -64.77 -50.48
N GLU A 116 24.06 -65.49 -50.75
CA GLU A 116 24.12 -66.98 -50.63
C GLU A 116 24.12 -67.40 -49.11
N SER A 117 24.63 -66.59 -48.20
CA SER A 117 24.56 -66.87 -46.74
C SER A 117 23.17 -66.62 -46.16
N PHE A 118 22.39 -65.72 -46.78
CA PHE A 118 21.03 -65.41 -46.30
C PHE A 118 20.04 -66.51 -46.68
N TYR A 119 20.26 -67.20 -47.80
CA TYR A 119 19.38 -68.32 -48.22
C TYR A 119 19.64 -69.62 -47.47
N LYS A 120 20.80 -69.81 -46.81
CA LYS A 120 21.08 -71.02 -45.99
C LYS A 120 20.58 -70.95 -44.56
N VAL A 121 20.21 -69.76 -44.09
CA VAL A 121 19.67 -69.58 -42.69
C VAL A 121 18.15 -69.69 -42.63
N THR A 122 17.48 -69.65 -43.81
CA THR A 122 15.98 -69.71 -43.83
C THR A 122 15.42 -71.11 -44.16
N GLY A 123 16.23 -72.16 -44.13
CA GLY A 123 15.87 -73.49 -44.58
C GLY A 123 15.54 -74.55 -43.53
N GLU A 124 15.18 -74.17 -42.32
CA GLU A 124 14.49 -75.12 -41.38
C GLU A 124 13.34 -74.31 -40.74
N ALA A 125 12.15 -74.50 -41.32
CA ALA A 125 10.91 -74.13 -40.64
C ALA A 125 10.72 -75.03 -39.47
N GLU A 126 11.19 -74.69 -38.28
CA GLU A 126 10.71 -75.25 -37.06
C GLU A 126 9.20 -75.01 -36.99
N GLU A 127 8.44 -76.09 -36.91
CA GLU A 127 7.02 -76.05 -36.58
C GLU A 127 6.83 -75.33 -35.25
N HIS A 128 6.60 -74.02 -35.32
CA HIS A 128 6.16 -73.30 -34.16
C HIS A 128 4.82 -73.88 -33.68
N LYS A 129 4.88 -74.66 -32.64
CA LYS A 129 3.70 -75.01 -31.86
C LYS A 129 3.04 -73.71 -31.43
N SER A 130 1.96 -73.41 -32.09
CA SER A 130 1.18 -72.20 -31.74
C SER A 130 0.70 -72.30 -30.31
N HIS A 131 1.18 -71.51 -29.43
CA HIS A 131 0.66 -71.40 -28.08
C HIS A 131 -0.53 -70.41 -28.12
N PRO A 132 -1.77 -70.90 -28.33
CA PRO A 132 -2.94 -70.04 -28.50
C PRO A 132 -3.17 -69.11 -27.31
N VAL A 133 -2.88 -69.56 -26.11
CA VAL A 133 -3.02 -68.78 -24.89
C VAL A 133 -1.98 -67.65 -24.81
N ARG A 134 -0.73 -67.89 -25.20
CA ARG A 134 0.34 -66.86 -25.24
C ARG A 134 0.04 -65.79 -26.28
N ASN A 135 -0.44 -66.19 -27.44
CA ASN A 135 -0.80 -65.25 -28.50
C ASN A 135 -2.06 -64.47 -28.15
N ALA A 136 -3.04 -65.08 -27.45
CA ALA A 136 -4.19 -64.38 -26.92
C ALA A 136 -3.80 -63.33 -25.83
N ILE A 137 -2.88 -63.68 -24.91
CA ILE A 137 -2.34 -62.75 -23.91
C ILE A 137 -1.57 -61.58 -24.57
N LEU A 138 -0.72 -61.88 -25.55
CA LEU A 138 0.00 -60.87 -26.31
C LEU A 138 -0.96 -59.95 -27.08
N GLY A 139 -2.00 -60.50 -27.71
CA GLY A 139 -3.06 -59.76 -28.35
C GLY A 139 -3.81 -58.83 -27.39
N LEU A 140 -4.13 -59.33 -26.19
CA LEU A 140 -4.76 -58.55 -25.15
C LEU A 140 -3.85 -57.41 -24.65
N LEU A 141 -2.56 -57.68 -24.44
CA LEU A 141 -1.58 -56.65 -24.04
C LEU A 141 -1.42 -55.55 -25.10
N VAL A 142 -1.35 -55.95 -26.37
CA VAL A 142 -1.31 -54.97 -27.48
C VAL A 142 -2.60 -54.15 -27.52
N LEU A 143 -3.75 -54.78 -27.32
CA LEU A 143 -5.04 -54.08 -27.30
C LEU A 143 -5.12 -53.09 -26.13
N ILE A 144 -4.62 -53.48 -24.95
CA ILE A 144 -4.50 -52.58 -23.76
C ILE A 144 -3.54 -51.43 -24.06
N LEU A 145 -2.40 -51.68 -24.69
CA LEU A 145 -1.44 -50.66 -25.10
C LEU A 145 -2.04 -49.66 -26.10
N VAL A 146 -2.73 -50.16 -27.11
CA VAL A 146 -3.42 -49.33 -28.10
C VAL A 146 -4.52 -48.51 -27.43
N ALA A 147 -5.34 -49.14 -26.59
CA ALA A 147 -6.39 -48.43 -25.85
C ALA A 147 -5.79 -47.35 -24.93
N SER A 148 -4.69 -47.65 -24.21
CA SER A 148 -4.01 -46.70 -23.36
C SER A 148 -3.40 -45.56 -24.20
N ALA A 149 -2.84 -45.83 -25.38
CA ALA A 149 -2.31 -44.80 -26.28
C ALA A 149 -3.43 -43.90 -26.81
N VAL A 150 -4.58 -44.45 -27.19
CA VAL A 150 -5.74 -43.67 -27.63
C VAL A 150 -6.26 -42.72 -26.54
N VAL A 151 -6.31 -43.20 -25.28
CA VAL A 151 -6.76 -42.39 -24.13
C VAL A 151 -5.70 -41.33 -23.74
N SER A 152 -4.43 -41.70 -23.76
CA SER A 152 -3.34 -40.77 -23.33
C SER A 152 -2.93 -39.77 -24.41
N TYR A 153 -3.17 -40.05 -25.69
CA TYR A 153 -2.82 -39.13 -26.78
C TYR A 153 -3.41 -37.73 -26.65
N PRO A 154 -4.71 -37.53 -26.41
CA PRO A 154 -5.29 -36.19 -26.26
C PRO A 154 -4.81 -35.50 -24.99
N ILE A 155 -4.54 -36.24 -23.92
CA ILE A 155 -3.96 -35.66 -22.66
C ILE A 155 -2.52 -35.21 -22.91
N GLY A 156 -1.72 -36.04 -23.58
CA GLY A 156 -0.35 -35.66 -23.98
C GLY A 156 -0.30 -34.49 -24.94
N LYS A 157 -1.22 -34.43 -25.90
CA LYS A 157 -1.33 -33.30 -26.81
C LYS A 157 -1.55 -31.98 -26.05
N GLU A 158 -2.46 -31.94 -25.08
CA GLU A 158 -2.70 -30.76 -24.26
C GLU A 158 -1.49 -30.42 -23.35
N TYR A 159 -0.86 -31.46 -22.76
CA TYR A 159 0.33 -31.28 -21.92
C TYR A 159 1.51 -30.62 -22.66
N PHE A 160 1.75 -30.99 -23.93
CA PHE A 160 2.86 -30.47 -24.76
C PHE A 160 2.48 -29.25 -25.61
N GLN A 161 1.24 -28.80 -25.57
CA GLN A 161 0.81 -27.64 -26.33
C GLN A 161 1.45 -26.35 -25.76
N GLU A 162 2.44 -25.83 -26.48
CA GLU A 162 3.16 -24.59 -26.05
C GLU A 162 2.61 -23.31 -26.65
N LYS A 163 1.90 -23.39 -27.78
CA LYS A 163 1.41 -22.21 -28.49
C LYS A 163 0.14 -21.66 -27.88
N SER A 164 0.15 -20.36 -27.55
CA SER A 164 -1.06 -19.60 -27.26
C SER A 164 -1.83 -19.39 -28.56
N VAL A 165 -3.07 -19.81 -28.60
CA VAL A 165 -4.02 -19.53 -29.70
C VAL A 165 -4.89 -18.34 -29.26
N ALA A 166 -5.37 -17.53 -30.23
CA ALA A 166 -6.35 -16.52 -29.93
C ALA A 166 -7.58 -17.18 -29.24
N GLY A 167 -7.88 -16.76 -28.03
CA GLY A 167 -8.98 -17.27 -27.20
C GLY A 167 -9.77 -16.13 -26.57
N LYS A 168 -10.74 -16.50 -25.76
CA LYS A 168 -11.54 -15.53 -24.97
C LYS A 168 -10.99 -15.46 -23.57
N ASP A 169 -10.95 -14.24 -23.02
CA ASP A 169 -10.66 -14.03 -21.62
C ASP A 169 -11.85 -14.45 -20.76
N ILE A 170 -11.58 -15.22 -19.73
CA ILE A 170 -12.58 -15.82 -18.86
C ILE A 170 -12.16 -15.57 -17.43
N GLU A 171 -13.04 -14.90 -16.69
CA GLU A 171 -12.86 -14.69 -15.26
C GLU A 171 -13.13 -15.99 -14.50
N ILE A 172 -12.17 -16.37 -13.65
CA ILE A 172 -12.28 -17.50 -12.72
C ILE A 172 -11.96 -17.05 -11.30
N THR A 173 -12.66 -17.62 -10.33
CA THR A 173 -12.41 -17.40 -8.90
C THR A 173 -11.98 -18.71 -8.26
N ILE A 174 -10.85 -18.68 -7.56
CA ILE A 174 -10.31 -19.80 -6.78
C ILE A 174 -10.45 -19.42 -5.30
N GLU A 175 -11.22 -20.19 -4.56
CA GLU A 175 -11.47 -19.95 -3.14
C GLU A 175 -10.24 -20.29 -2.29
N LYS A 176 -10.10 -19.61 -1.14
CA LYS A 176 -9.04 -19.91 -0.18
C LYS A 176 -9.16 -21.32 0.36
N GLY A 177 -8.08 -22.09 0.26
CA GLY A 177 -8.06 -23.49 0.68
C GLY A 177 -8.37 -24.49 -0.44
N SER A 178 -8.67 -24.04 -1.67
CA SER A 178 -8.86 -24.93 -2.82
C SER A 178 -7.62 -25.79 -3.06
N THR A 179 -7.85 -27.10 -3.26
CA THR A 179 -6.78 -28.02 -3.65
C THR A 179 -6.46 -27.89 -5.14
N SER A 180 -5.31 -28.41 -5.58
CA SER A 180 -4.98 -28.45 -7.02
C SER A 180 -6.03 -29.20 -7.86
N ARG A 181 -6.76 -30.15 -7.28
CA ARG A 181 -7.87 -30.85 -7.93
C ARG A 181 -9.08 -29.95 -8.10
N ASP A 182 -9.44 -29.18 -7.07
CA ASP A 182 -10.54 -28.21 -7.14
C ASP A 182 -10.25 -27.16 -8.21
N VAL A 183 -9.02 -26.63 -8.22
CA VAL A 183 -8.56 -25.70 -9.26
C VAL A 183 -8.70 -26.32 -10.65
N SER A 184 -8.24 -27.56 -10.85
CA SER A 184 -8.34 -28.22 -12.16
C SER A 184 -9.79 -28.42 -12.61
N ALA A 185 -10.70 -28.73 -11.68
CA ALA A 185 -12.13 -28.87 -11.95
C ALA A 185 -12.77 -27.52 -12.34
N ILE A 186 -12.41 -26.44 -11.63
CA ILE A 186 -12.86 -25.06 -11.97
C ILE A 186 -12.40 -24.68 -13.38
N LEU A 187 -11.10 -24.87 -13.68
CA LEU A 187 -10.52 -24.56 -14.99
C LEU A 187 -11.20 -25.32 -16.13
N LYS A 188 -11.51 -26.59 -15.93
CA LYS A 188 -12.24 -27.43 -16.88
C LYS A 188 -13.68 -26.96 -17.05
N LYS A 189 -14.40 -26.72 -15.95
CA LYS A 189 -15.77 -26.21 -15.97
C LYS A 189 -15.90 -24.88 -16.72
N LYS A 190 -14.90 -24.01 -16.58
CA LYS A 190 -14.83 -22.72 -17.27
C LYS A 190 -14.26 -22.82 -18.70
N GLY A 191 -13.83 -23.99 -19.15
CA GLY A 191 -13.32 -24.22 -20.51
C GLY A 191 -11.92 -23.65 -20.76
N ILE A 192 -11.15 -23.40 -19.72
CA ILE A 192 -9.73 -23.00 -19.82
C ILE A 192 -8.86 -24.20 -20.21
N ILE A 193 -9.17 -25.37 -19.64
CA ILE A 193 -8.49 -26.65 -19.93
C ILE A 193 -9.50 -27.69 -20.34
N ARG A 194 -9.07 -28.70 -21.08
CA ARG A 194 -9.89 -29.84 -21.50
C ARG A 194 -9.76 -31.04 -20.56
N TYR A 195 -8.53 -31.33 -20.12
CA TYR A 195 -8.18 -32.50 -19.32
C TYR A 195 -7.51 -32.12 -18.02
N GLU A 196 -8.21 -32.36 -16.90
CA GLU A 196 -7.70 -32.12 -15.55
C GLU A 196 -6.37 -32.86 -15.31
N ALA A 197 -6.25 -34.07 -15.82
CA ALA A 197 -5.04 -34.88 -15.70
C ALA A 197 -3.81 -34.21 -16.33
N ALA A 198 -3.98 -33.56 -17.49
CA ALA A 198 -2.89 -32.84 -18.15
C ALA A 198 -2.42 -31.67 -17.30
N PHE A 199 -3.34 -30.90 -16.73
CA PHE A 199 -3.02 -29.79 -15.84
C PHE A 199 -2.31 -30.27 -14.57
N LEU A 200 -2.86 -31.26 -13.89
CA LEU A 200 -2.28 -31.80 -12.65
C LEU A 200 -0.88 -32.39 -12.88
N LEU A 201 -0.68 -33.10 -13.99
CA LEU A 201 0.63 -33.62 -14.35
C LEU A 201 1.64 -32.51 -14.66
N LYS A 202 1.23 -31.49 -15.44
CA LYS A 202 2.07 -30.32 -15.74
C LYS A 202 2.43 -29.54 -14.49
N LEU A 203 1.47 -29.33 -13.59
CA LEU A 203 1.69 -28.67 -12.30
C LEU A 203 2.65 -29.48 -11.41
N TYR A 204 2.49 -30.80 -11.37
CA TYR A 204 3.33 -31.69 -10.55
C TYR A 204 4.82 -31.59 -10.93
N PHE A 205 5.14 -31.47 -12.21
CA PHE A 205 6.50 -31.35 -12.75
C PHE A 205 6.95 -29.89 -12.95
N SER A 206 6.17 -28.90 -12.50
CA SER A 206 6.54 -27.50 -12.58
C SER A 206 7.13 -26.98 -11.27
N ASP A 207 7.88 -25.86 -11.35
CA ASP A 207 8.39 -25.13 -10.19
C ASP A 207 7.28 -24.49 -9.34
N TYR A 208 6.03 -24.56 -9.83
CA TYR A 208 4.85 -23.97 -9.20
C TYR A 208 4.01 -24.97 -8.39
N LYS A 209 4.48 -26.19 -8.22
CA LYS A 209 3.83 -27.21 -7.37
C LYS A 209 3.62 -26.66 -5.95
N GLY A 210 2.37 -26.64 -5.50
CA GLY A 210 2.00 -26.13 -4.17
C GLY A 210 2.04 -24.59 -4.03
N LYS A 211 2.22 -23.87 -5.15
CA LYS A 211 2.30 -22.40 -5.16
C LYS A 211 1.09 -21.73 -5.83
N LEU A 212 0.06 -22.49 -6.17
CA LEU A 212 -1.17 -21.90 -6.72
C LEU A 212 -1.81 -20.97 -5.70
N ARG A 213 -2.23 -19.79 -6.16
CA ARG A 213 -2.83 -18.74 -5.33
C ARG A 213 -4.35 -18.81 -5.42
N TYR A 214 -5.00 -18.30 -4.39
CA TYR A 214 -6.44 -18.04 -4.39
C TYR A 214 -6.72 -16.62 -4.84
N GLY A 215 -7.95 -16.35 -5.28
CA GLY A 215 -8.39 -15.05 -5.79
C GLY A 215 -9.05 -15.15 -7.15
N THR A 216 -9.33 -14.00 -7.77
CA THR A 216 -9.95 -13.92 -9.09
C THR A 216 -8.89 -13.65 -10.15
N PHE A 217 -8.91 -14.43 -11.22
CA PHE A 217 -7.96 -14.39 -12.33
C PHE A 217 -8.70 -14.23 -13.65
N ASP A 218 -8.16 -13.42 -14.56
CA ASP A 218 -8.57 -13.36 -15.95
C ASP A 218 -7.65 -14.27 -16.78
N LEU A 219 -8.14 -15.44 -17.19
CA LEU A 219 -7.39 -16.39 -17.99
C LEU A 219 -7.96 -16.52 -19.39
N ASN A 220 -7.10 -16.60 -20.39
CA ASN A 220 -7.51 -16.81 -21.75
C ASN A 220 -7.52 -18.30 -22.08
N ASN A 221 -8.62 -18.83 -22.65
CA ASN A 221 -8.77 -20.26 -22.97
C ASN A 221 -7.91 -20.73 -24.14
N GLY A 222 -7.16 -19.84 -24.78
CA GLY A 222 -6.12 -20.16 -25.76
C GLY A 222 -4.71 -20.26 -25.17
N MET A 223 -4.55 -20.08 -23.84
CA MET A 223 -3.25 -20.19 -23.18
C MET A 223 -2.76 -21.64 -23.14
N SER A 224 -1.45 -21.84 -23.16
CA SER A 224 -0.83 -23.12 -22.84
C SER A 224 -0.98 -23.45 -21.35
N LEU A 225 -0.99 -24.74 -20.98
CA LEU A 225 -1.05 -25.16 -19.58
C LEU A 225 0.06 -24.57 -18.72
N GLY A 226 1.28 -24.44 -19.28
CA GLY A 226 2.41 -23.81 -18.57
C GLY A 226 2.15 -22.34 -18.24
N LYS A 227 1.54 -21.60 -19.17
CA LYS A 227 1.16 -20.22 -18.95
C LYS A 227 0.03 -20.08 -17.95
N VAL A 228 -1.02 -20.92 -18.04
CA VAL A 228 -2.12 -20.96 -17.05
C VAL A 228 -1.57 -21.24 -15.65
N ILE A 229 -0.68 -22.22 -15.49
CA ILE A 229 -0.07 -22.53 -14.19
C ILE A 229 0.75 -21.36 -13.66
N LYS A 230 1.53 -20.71 -14.51
CA LYS A 230 2.33 -19.54 -14.14
C LYS A 230 1.43 -18.40 -13.66
N GLU A 231 0.40 -18.03 -14.44
CA GLU A 231 -0.55 -16.97 -14.08
C GLU A 231 -1.23 -17.23 -12.73
N LEU A 232 -1.64 -18.50 -12.47
CA LEU A 232 -2.24 -18.89 -11.20
C LEU A 232 -1.26 -18.95 -10.02
N ALA A 233 0.03 -19.07 -10.28
CA ALA A 233 1.07 -19.15 -9.25
C ALA A 233 1.75 -17.81 -8.97
N THR A 234 1.72 -16.88 -9.94
CA THR A 234 2.28 -15.53 -9.84
C THR A 234 1.15 -14.51 -9.68
N GLN A 235 1.49 -13.25 -9.40
CA GLN A 235 0.48 -12.17 -9.35
C GLN A 235 0.06 -11.68 -10.75
N ASP A 236 0.76 -12.09 -11.80
CA ASP A 236 0.60 -11.55 -13.15
C ASP A 236 -0.81 -11.78 -13.74
N GLY A 237 -1.48 -12.89 -13.36
CA GLY A 237 -2.83 -13.23 -13.83
C GLY A 237 -3.96 -12.88 -12.88
N GLN A 238 -3.66 -12.40 -11.68
CA GLN A 238 -4.67 -12.05 -10.70
C GLN A 238 -5.27 -10.68 -11.05
N LYS A 239 -6.60 -10.65 -11.17
CA LYS A 239 -7.31 -9.36 -11.40
C LYS A 239 -7.21 -8.50 -10.16
N GLU A 240 -6.40 -7.48 -10.25
CA GLU A 240 -6.19 -6.51 -9.18
C GLU A 240 -7.05 -5.27 -9.42
N ASN A 241 -7.77 -4.85 -8.40
CA ASN A 241 -8.39 -3.54 -8.39
C ASN A 241 -7.33 -2.48 -8.11
N LYS A 242 -7.21 -1.50 -8.98
CA LYS A 242 -6.33 -0.35 -8.75
C LYS A 242 -7.04 0.63 -7.82
N PHE A 243 -6.49 0.84 -6.65
CA PHE A 243 -6.98 1.80 -5.67
C PHE A 243 -5.90 2.83 -5.34
N THR A 244 -6.21 4.10 -5.49
CA THR A 244 -5.28 5.19 -5.19
C THR A 244 -5.74 5.93 -3.95
N ILE A 245 -4.86 6.07 -2.96
CA ILE A 245 -5.01 6.97 -1.83
C ILE A 245 -4.30 8.27 -2.22
N PRO A 246 -5.02 9.37 -2.45
CA PRO A 246 -4.39 10.65 -2.76
C PRO A 246 -3.64 11.22 -1.56
N GLU A 247 -2.66 12.06 -1.83
CA GLU A 247 -1.99 12.87 -0.83
C GLU A 247 -2.99 13.79 -0.11
N GLY A 248 -2.74 14.06 1.16
CA GLY A 248 -3.64 14.86 1.97
C GLY A 248 -4.97 14.18 2.35
N TYR A 249 -5.20 12.89 1.98
CA TYR A 249 -6.36 12.16 2.45
C TYR A 249 -6.24 11.81 3.94
N THR A 250 -7.38 11.71 4.59
CA THR A 250 -7.49 11.19 5.96
C THR A 250 -7.90 9.71 5.92
N ILE A 251 -7.85 9.07 7.08
CA ILE A 251 -8.38 7.71 7.24
C ILE A 251 -9.88 7.67 6.90
N GLU A 252 -10.66 8.67 7.33
CA GLU A 252 -12.08 8.79 7.02
C GLU A 252 -12.36 8.94 5.51
N MET A 253 -11.60 9.80 4.84
CA MET A 253 -11.71 10.00 3.40
C MET A 253 -11.31 8.73 2.64
N THR A 254 -10.29 8.03 3.10
CA THR A 254 -9.86 6.74 2.52
C THR A 254 -10.93 5.67 2.69
N ALA A 255 -11.53 5.56 3.89
CA ALA A 255 -12.64 4.66 4.16
C ALA A 255 -13.83 4.92 3.24
N SER A 256 -14.25 6.19 3.14
CA SER A 256 -15.35 6.61 2.26
C SER A 256 -15.08 6.31 0.78
N LYS A 257 -13.82 6.48 0.34
CA LYS A 257 -13.41 6.18 -1.04
C LYS A 257 -13.44 4.68 -1.32
N LEU A 258 -12.97 3.84 -0.40
CA LEU A 258 -13.03 2.38 -0.52
C LEU A 258 -14.47 1.87 -0.67
N GLU A 259 -15.39 2.41 0.13
CA GLU A 259 -16.81 2.07 0.06
C GLU A 259 -17.45 2.55 -1.24
N LYS A 260 -17.17 3.80 -1.66
CA LYS A 260 -17.66 4.37 -2.93
C LYS A 260 -17.18 3.58 -4.14
N GLU A 261 -15.97 3.04 -4.12
CA GLU A 261 -15.41 2.23 -5.22
C GLU A 261 -15.82 0.74 -5.12
N GLY A 262 -16.60 0.36 -4.08
CA GLY A 262 -17.11 -1.00 -3.90
C GLY A 262 -16.03 -2.04 -3.55
N ILE A 263 -14.90 -1.60 -3.00
CA ILE A 263 -13.78 -2.48 -2.64
C ILE A 263 -14.07 -3.16 -1.29
N MET A 264 -14.47 -2.39 -0.28
CA MET A 264 -14.91 -2.85 1.02
C MET A 264 -15.74 -1.78 1.72
N SER A 265 -16.46 -2.12 2.80
CA SER A 265 -17.19 -1.13 3.57
C SER A 265 -16.23 -0.18 4.33
N ALA A 266 -16.65 1.08 4.50
CA ALA A 266 -15.90 2.05 5.31
C ALA A 266 -15.63 1.50 6.71
N GLN A 267 -16.63 0.87 7.34
CA GLN A 267 -16.53 0.31 8.68
C GLN A 267 -15.49 -0.81 8.78
N GLU A 268 -15.37 -1.68 7.77
CA GLU A 268 -14.35 -2.74 7.72
C GLU A 268 -12.95 -2.14 7.74
N PHE A 269 -12.69 -1.15 6.90
CA PHE A 269 -11.39 -0.46 6.86
C PHE A 269 -11.07 0.25 8.18
N LEU A 270 -12.02 1.00 8.74
CA LEU A 270 -11.83 1.71 10.01
C LEU A 270 -11.56 0.74 11.18
N THR A 271 -12.22 -0.41 11.18
CA THR A 271 -11.98 -1.47 12.17
C THR A 271 -10.58 -2.05 12.00
N ALA A 272 -10.15 -2.35 10.77
CA ALA A 272 -8.83 -2.85 10.46
C ALA A 272 -7.71 -1.86 10.87
N VAL A 273 -7.90 -0.56 10.61
CA VAL A 273 -6.97 0.49 11.05
C VAL A 273 -6.85 0.51 12.58
N THR A 274 -7.97 0.38 13.29
CA THR A 274 -7.97 0.35 14.76
C THR A 274 -7.27 -0.88 15.32
N ASN A 275 -7.54 -2.05 14.73
CA ASN A 275 -6.90 -3.31 15.08
C ASN A 275 -5.39 -3.27 14.82
N ALA A 276 -4.97 -2.75 13.66
CA ALA A 276 -3.58 -2.63 13.28
C ALA A 276 -2.80 -1.72 14.24
N ALA A 277 -3.41 -0.64 14.75
CA ALA A 277 -2.80 0.22 15.77
C ALA A 277 -2.50 -0.55 17.08
N ALA A 278 -3.34 -1.53 17.43
CA ALA A 278 -3.19 -2.32 18.65
C ALA A 278 -2.26 -3.54 18.46
N THR A 279 -2.11 -4.08 17.26
CA THR A 279 -1.48 -5.38 17.01
C THR A 279 -0.22 -5.32 16.15
N SER A 280 -0.06 -4.27 15.34
CA SER A 280 1.10 -4.13 14.46
C SER A 280 2.39 -3.80 15.22
N LYS A 281 3.52 -3.81 14.53
CA LYS A 281 4.81 -3.36 15.06
C LYS A 281 4.82 -1.92 15.59
N TYR A 282 3.83 -1.12 15.21
CA TYR A 282 3.69 0.27 15.64
C TYR A 282 3.08 0.44 17.03
N LYS A 283 2.42 -0.59 17.58
CA LYS A 283 1.68 -0.51 18.89
C LYS A 283 2.49 0.09 20.04
N ASP A 284 3.82 -0.13 20.03
CA ASP A 284 4.70 0.31 21.10
C ASP A 284 5.30 1.71 20.85
N VAL A 285 5.26 2.19 19.60
CA VAL A 285 5.79 3.50 19.18
C VAL A 285 4.68 4.51 18.93
N LEU A 286 3.43 4.06 18.70
CA LEU A 286 2.29 4.95 18.58
C LEU A 286 1.98 5.60 19.92
N PRO A 287 1.70 6.91 19.95
CA PRO A 287 1.40 7.61 21.19
C PRO A 287 0.10 7.10 21.82
N LYS A 288 0.15 6.77 23.08
CA LYS A 288 -1.05 6.39 23.87
C LYS A 288 -1.84 7.64 24.29
N LYS A 289 -2.09 8.55 23.36
CA LYS A 289 -2.80 9.81 23.61
C LYS A 289 -4.31 9.57 23.60
N LYS A 290 -5.00 9.93 24.66
CA LYS A 290 -6.45 9.65 24.86
C LYS A 290 -7.39 10.40 23.92
N LYS A 291 -6.91 11.37 23.14
CA LYS A 291 -7.76 12.29 22.36
C LYS A 291 -7.44 12.30 20.84
N VAL A 292 -6.67 11.34 20.34
CA VAL A 292 -6.48 11.18 18.89
C VAL A 292 -7.67 10.43 18.29
N PHE A 293 -8.11 10.82 17.10
CA PHE A 293 -9.21 10.12 16.42
C PHE A 293 -8.73 8.75 15.94
N TYR A 294 -7.56 8.70 15.27
CA TYR A 294 -6.92 7.49 14.79
C TYR A 294 -5.42 7.54 15.05
N GLN A 295 -4.89 6.54 15.72
CA GLN A 295 -3.46 6.45 16.03
C GLN A 295 -2.58 6.28 14.77
N LEU A 296 -3.13 5.68 13.70
CA LEU A 296 -2.43 5.48 12.44
C LEU A 296 -2.66 6.61 11.42
N GLN A 297 -3.31 7.72 11.80
CA GLN A 297 -3.37 8.89 10.92
C GLN A 297 -1.95 9.38 10.61
N GLY A 298 -1.66 9.63 9.33
CA GLY A 298 -0.32 9.96 8.84
C GLY A 298 0.54 8.74 8.42
N TYR A 299 0.24 7.54 8.95
CA TYR A 299 0.91 6.29 8.55
C TYR A 299 0.21 5.59 7.38
N ILE A 300 -1.04 5.95 7.09
CA ILE A 300 -1.76 5.47 5.91
C ILE A 300 -1.17 6.20 4.68
N TYR A 301 -0.14 5.59 4.08
CA TYR A 301 0.68 6.24 3.06
C TYR A 301 -0.10 6.46 1.75
N PRO A 302 -0.02 7.67 1.15
CA PRO A 302 -0.65 7.93 -0.14
C PRO A 302 0.15 7.26 -1.26
N ASP A 303 -0.49 6.35 -1.98
CA ASP A 303 0.09 5.64 -3.14
C ASP A 303 -1.03 4.96 -3.94
N THR A 304 -0.67 4.33 -5.05
CA THR A 304 -1.55 3.47 -5.81
C THR A 304 -1.32 2.01 -5.46
N TYR A 305 -2.35 1.39 -4.89
CA TYR A 305 -2.33 0.01 -4.43
C TYR A 305 -3.04 -0.91 -5.42
N TYR A 306 -2.42 -2.01 -5.77
CA TYR A 306 -3.03 -3.09 -6.54
C TYR A 306 -3.58 -4.12 -5.55
N LEU A 307 -4.90 -4.30 -5.56
CA LEU A 307 -5.65 -5.02 -4.55
C LEU A 307 -6.30 -6.26 -5.15
N ALA A 308 -6.15 -7.41 -4.52
CA ALA A 308 -6.95 -8.57 -4.86
C ALA A 308 -8.45 -8.25 -4.69
N LYS A 309 -9.30 -8.90 -5.50
CA LYS A 309 -10.75 -8.63 -5.49
C LYS A 309 -11.40 -8.90 -4.12
N ASP A 310 -10.84 -9.84 -3.39
CA ASP A 310 -11.30 -10.33 -2.09
C ASP A 310 -10.39 -9.89 -0.93
N ILE A 311 -9.66 -8.78 -1.10
CA ILE A 311 -8.77 -8.26 -0.06
C ILE A 311 -9.56 -7.88 1.19
N THR A 312 -9.09 -8.32 2.36
CA THR A 312 -9.67 -7.92 3.64
C THR A 312 -9.10 -6.60 4.13
N GLY A 313 -9.82 -5.90 5.01
CA GLY A 313 -9.34 -4.66 5.62
C GLY A 313 -7.97 -4.82 6.29
N ASP A 314 -7.75 -5.90 7.05
CA ASP A 314 -6.46 -6.16 7.72
C ASP A 314 -5.31 -6.34 6.71
N GLN A 315 -5.56 -7.04 5.59
CA GLN A 315 -4.57 -7.21 4.52
C GLN A 315 -4.25 -5.90 3.82
N LEU A 316 -5.26 -5.07 3.58
CA LEU A 316 -5.07 -3.75 2.97
C LEU A 316 -4.26 -2.84 3.90
N VAL A 317 -4.61 -2.75 5.18
CA VAL A 317 -3.87 -1.92 6.14
C VAL A 317 -2.44 -2.40 6.29
N ALA A 318 -2.20 -3.72 6.36
CA ALA A 318 -0.85 -4.27 6.38
C ALA A 318 -0.04 -3.86 5.15
N LYS A 319 -0.63 -3.96 3.93
CA LYS A 319 0.02 -3.54 2.68
C LYS A 319 0.35 -2.05 2.66
N ILE A 320 -0.54 -1.21 3.18
CA ILE A 320 -0.33 0.24 3.29
C ILE A 320 0.83 0.57 4.26
N LEU A 321 0.85 -0.09 5.42
CA LEU A 321 1.92 0.08 6.41
C LEU A 321 3.27 -0.43 5.93
N ASP A 322 3.30 -1.52 5.16
CA ASP A 322 4.52 -2.01 4.52
C ASP A 322 5.06 -1.00 3.49
N GLU A 323 4.17 -0.29 2.77
CA GLU A 323 4.59 0.76 1.85
C GLU A 323 5.11 1.99 2.59
N PHE A 324 4.46 2.39 3.68
CA PHE A 324 4.98 3.44 4.56
C PHE A 324 6.40 3.15 5.03
N ASP A 325 6.71 1.92 5.45
CA ASP A 325 8.04 1.52 5.89
C ASP A 325 9.11 1.63 4.81
N LYS A 326 8.75 1.30 3.57
CA LYS A 326 9.67 1.45 2.44
C LYS A 326 9.97 2.92 2.16
N LYS A 327 8.95 3.77 2.28
CA LYS A 327 9.07 5.22 2.03
C LYS A 327 9.74 5.94 3.20
N PHE A 328 9.35 5.64 4.44
CA PHE A 328 10.00 6.17 5.63
C PHE A 328 11.18 5.28 6.06
N ASP A 329 12.15 5.18 5.18
CA ASP A 329 13.31 4.30 5.27
C ASP A 329 14.29 4.68 6.39
N ALA A 330 15.35 3.88 6.55
CA ALA A 330 16.38 4.11 7.56
C ALA A 330 17.05 5.50 7.43
N THR A 331 17.19 6.02 6.20
CA THR A 331 17.77 7.35 5.95
C THR A 331 16.90 8.46 6.53
N ARG A 332 15.57 8.39 6.34
CA ARG A 332 14.62 9.35 6.90
C ARG A 332 14.52 9.23 8.41
N GLN A 333 14.53 8.00 8.94
CA GLN A 333 14.56 7.75 10.39
C GLN A 333 15.80 8.37 11.03
N GLU A 334 16.97 8.25 10.41
CA GLU A 334 18.21 8.85 10.91
C GLU A 334 18.16 10.39 10.84
N LYS A 335 17.61 10.97 9.78
CA LYS A 335 17.40 12.42 9.68
C LYS A 335 16.47 12.93 10.78
N ALA A 336 15.34 12.26 11.01
CA ALA A 336 14.41 12.60 12.09
C ALA A 336 15.14 12.58 13.46
N LYS A 337 15.90 11.53 13.73
CA LYS A 337 16.69 11.41 14.96
C LYS A 337 17.73 12.54 15.11
N LYS A 338 18.44 12.94 14.03
CA LYS A 338 19.38 14.06 14.04
C LYS A 338 18.70 15.39 14.36
N LEU A 339 17.44 15.55 13.94
CA LEU A 339 16.62 16.72 14.24
C LEU A 339 15.94 16.65 15.62
N GLY A 340 16.15 15.56 16.37
CA GLY A 340 15.51 15.33 17.67
C GLY A 340 14.00 15.05 17.58
N MET A 341 13.51 14.64 16.41
CA MET A 341 12.09 14.39 16.15
C MET A 341 11.76 12.89 16.21
N THR A 342 10.63 12.55 16.77
CA THR A 342 10.00 11.23 16.59
C THR A 342 9.37 11.13 15.20
N VAL A 343 9.11 9.90 14.74
CA VAL A 343 8.37 9.65 13.48
C VAL A 343 7.01 10.37 13.50
N GLU A 344 6.31 10.31 14.63
CA GLU A 344 5.02 10.98 14.80
C GLU A 344 5.14 12.50 14.63
N GLU A 345 6.13 13.14 15.26
CA GLU A 345 6.34 14.59 15.12
C GLU A 345 6.67 14.99 13.68
N VAL A 346 7.42 14.16 12.95
CA VAL A 346 7.64 14.36 11.51
C VAL A 346 6.32 14.29 10.75
N LEU A 347 5.49 13.27 11.00
CA LEU A 347 4.20 13.09 10.33
C LEU A 347 3.20 14.19 10.69
N ILE A 348 3.18 14.65 11.95
CA ILE A 348 2.35 15.79 12.34
C ILE A 348 2.74 17.02 11.51
N ARG A 349 4.01 17.40 11.50
CA ARG A 349 4.50 18.57 10.76
C ARG A 349 4.26 18.42 9.25
N ALA A 350 4.57 17.25 8.68
CA ALA A 350 4.35 16.99 7.27
C ALA A 350 2.87 17.07 6.87
N SER A 351 1.96 16.61 7.76
CA SER A 351 0.52 16.73 7.52
C SER A 351 0.03 18.18 7.54
N LEU A 352 0.68 19.04 8.32
CA LEU A 352 0.44 20.50 8.27
C LEU A 352 0.92 21.06 6.93
N LEU A 353 2.17 20.81 6.54
CA LEU A 353 2.72 21.28 5.26
C LEU A 353 1.80 20.87 4.08
N GLN A 354 1.39 19.62 4.05
CA GLN A 354 0.51 19.08 3.00
C GLN A 354 -0.83 19.79 2.86
N LYS A 355 -1.29 20.44 3.93
CA LYS A 355 -2.56 21.17 3.96
C LYS A 355 -2.43 22.67 3.74
N GLU A 356 -1.24 23.20 3.79
CA GLU A 356 -0.99 24.65 3.72
C GLU A 356 -0.54 25.13 2.32
N THR A 357 0.10 24.26 1.52
CA THR A 357 0.53 24.59 0.18
C THR A 357 0.50 23.39 -0.75
N GLU A 358 0.25 23.64 -2.03
CA GLU A 358 0.37 22.64 -3.11
C GLU A 358 1.76 22.65 -3.76
N LEU A 359 2.64 23.60 -3.36
CA LEU A 359 3.98 23.77 -3.93
C LEU A 359 5.04 23.05 -3.06
N PRO A 360 5.61 21.92 -3.52
CA PRO A 360 6.59 21.15 -2.75
C PRO A 360 7.85 21.94 -2.40
N GLU A 361 8.23 22.93 -3.22
CA GLU A 361 9.37 23.82 -2.96
C GLU A 361 9.20 24.72 -1.74
N GLU A 362 7.96 24.95 -1.29
CA GLU A 362 7.67 25.72 -0.09
C GLU A 362 7.69 24.90 1.19
N TYR A 363 7.59 23.57 1.12
CA TYR A 363 7.58 22.70 2.30
C TYR A 363 8.77 22.94 3.24
N PRO A 364 10.03 23.04 2.77
CA PRO A 364 11.16 23.33 3.64
C PRO A 364 11.07 24.72 4.29
N ILE A 365 10.50 25.72 3.59
CA ILE A 365 10.35 27.09 4.09
C ILE A 365 9.31 27.12 5.21
N ILE A 366 8.13 26.54 4.99
CA ILE A 366 7.04 26.47 5.97
C ILE A 366 7.44 25.61 7.17
N ALA A 367 8.23 24.52 6.96
CA ALA A 367 8.80 23.74 8.06
C ALA A 367 9.68 24.63 8.97
N GLY A 368 10.45 25.57 8.40
CA GLY A 368 11.19 26.59 9.14
C GLY A 368 10.27 27.53 9.92
N VAL A 369 9.18 28.01 9.31
CA VAL A 369 8.16 28.84 10.00
C VAL A 369 7.55 28.11 11.18
N ILE A 370 7.16 26.84 11.03
CA ILE A 370 6.64 26.00 12.12
C ILE A 370 7.66 25.95 13.26
N GLN A 371 8.94 25.68 12.96
CA GLN A 371 9.98 25.61 13.99
C GLN A 371 10.17 26.93 14.69
N ASN A 372 10.24 28.05 13.94
CA ASN A 372 10.39 29.38 14.51
C ASN A 372 9.25 29.77 15.47
N ARG A 373 7.99 29.44 15.10
CA ARG A 373 6.83 29.66 15.98
C ARG A 373 6.89 28.79 17.23
N LEU A 374 7.28 27.51 17.11
CA LEU A 374 7.43 26.62 18.25
C LEU A 374 8.50 27.10 19.24
N ASP A 375 9.65 27.55 18.73
CA ASP A 375 10.75 28.08 19.53
C ASP A 375 10.34 29.35 20.31
N LYS A 376 9.53 30.20 19.67
CA LYS A 376 8.96 31.41 20.28
C LYS A 376 7.71 31.13 21.13
N LYS A 377 7.27 29.87 21.26
CA LYS A 377 6.04 29.46 21.98
C LYS A 377 4.79 30.13 21.43
N MET A 378 4.80 30.50 20.16
CA MET A 378 3.62 31.02 19.45
C MET A 378 2.65 29.88 19.12
N LYS A 379 1.36 30.21 18.98
CA LYS A 379 0.36 29.30 18.42
C LYS A 379 0.64 29.09 16.94
N LEU A 380 0.41 27.88 16.39
CA LEU A 380 0.63 27.64 14.95
C LEU A 380 -0.48 28.21 14.09
N GLN A 381 -1.70 28.29 14.56
CA GLN A 381 -2.86 28.92 13.92
C GLN A 381 -3.14 28.44 12.49
N PHE A 382 -3.13 27.13 12.29
CA PHE A 382 -3.46 26.51 11.01
C PHE A 382 -4.95 26.15 10.94
N ASP A 383 -5.69 26.72 9.99
CA ASP A 383 -7.11 26.47 9.76
C ASP A 383 -7.42 24.99 9.57
N SER A 384 -6.55 24.29 8.84
CA SER A 384 -6.62 22.87 8.55
C SER A 384 -6.77 22.01 9.81
N THR A 385 -6.18 22.45 10.94
CA THR A 385 -6.27 21.76 12.24
C THR A 385 -7.64 21.91 12.90
N ALA A 386 -8.28 23.07 12.78
CA ALA A 386 -9.63 23.30 13.28
C ALA A 386 -10.65 22.59 12.41
N VAL A 387 -10.49 22.61 11.07
CA VAL A 387 -11.33 21.88 10.14
C VAL A 387 -11.28 20.37 10.41
N TYR A 388 -10.07 19.82 10.58
CA TYR A 388 -9.92 18.40 10.93
C TYR A 388 -10.66 18.05 12.23
N ALA A 389 -10.54 18.89 13.24
CA ALA A 389 -11.18 18.68 14.53
C ALA A 389 -12.73 18.64 14.43
N ILE A 390 -13.32 19.57 13.66
CA ILE A 390 -14.78 19.71 13.52
C ILE A 390 -15.35 18.58 12.68
N THR A 391 -14.69 18.27 11.57
CA THR A 391 -15.18 17.30 10.59
C THR A 391 -14.74 15.87 10.90
N LYS A 392 -13.95 15.68 11.95
CA LYS A 392 -13.28 14.40 12.28
C LYS A 392 -12.54 13.81 11.07
N GLY A 393 -11.92 14.69 10.28
CA GLY A 393 -11.13 14.30 9.12
C GLY A 393 -11.87 14.20 7.79
N GLN A 394 -13.17 14.45 7.74
CA GLN A 394 -13.90 14.39 6.45
C GLN A 394 -13.67 15.62 5.56
N TYR A 395 -13.22 16.70 6.13
CA TYR A 395 -12.93 18.00 5.45
C TYR A 395 -14.15 18.59 4.73
N GLY A 396 -15.00 18.21 4.15
CA GLY A 396 -16.14 18.66 3.35
C GLY A 396 -16.83 19.98 3.71
N ILE A 397 -16.16 20.90 4.43
CA ILE A 397 -16.71 22.23 4.76
C ILE A 397 -16.39 23.21 3.63
N ALA A 398 -17.43 23.83 3.10
CA ALA A 398 -17.27 24.81 2.03
C ALA A 398 -16.60 26.12 2.51
N ARG A 399 -16.72 26.47 3.79
CA ARG A 399 -16.14 27.69 4.37
C ARG A 399 -15.92 27.49 5.87
N VAL A 400 -14.72 27.83 6.35
CA VAL A 400 -14.39 27.91 7.78
C VAL A 400 -14.93 29.26 8.32
N MET A 401 -15.65 29.20 9.43
CA MET A 401 -16.16 30.41 10.08
C MET A 401 -15.40 30.66 11.40
N TYR A 402 -15.36 31.91 11.83
CA TYR A 402 -14.69 32.29 13.09
C TYR A 402 -15.11 31.44 14.30
N LYS A 403 -16.40 31.07 14.41
CA LYS A 403 -16.90 30.16 15.43
C LYS A 403 -16.23 28.78 15.38
N ASP A 404 -15.82 28.34 14.19
CA ASP A 404 -15.22 27.02 13.97
C ASP A 404 -13.78 26.95 14.49
N LEU A 405 -13.06 28.11 14.53
CA LEU A 405 -11.74 28.23 15.12
C LEU A 405 -11.76 28.17 16.65
N LYS A 406 -12.95 28.32 17.26
CA LYS A 406 -13.12 28.27 18.71
C LYS A 406 -13.38 26.84 19.23
N VAL A 407 -13.37 25.83 18.36
CA VAL A 407 -13.60 24.42 18.75
C VAL A 407 -12.57 23.98 19.81
N ASP A 408 -13.06 23.44 20.94
CA ASP A 408 -12.19 22.88 21.98
C ASP A 408 -11.74 21.47 21.58
N SER A 409 -10.59 21.40 20.96
CA SER A 409 -9.98 20.17 20.48
C SER A 409 -8.46 20.23 20.59
N PRO A 410 -7.79 19.16 21.02
CA PRO A 410 -6.32 19.11 21.08
C PRO A 410 -5.66 19.16 19.69
N TYR A 411 -6.42 19.08 18.62
CA TYR A 411 -5.94 19.35 17.27
C TYR A 411 -5.89 20.84 16.97
N ASN A 412 -6.75 21.67 17.58
CA ASN A 412 -6.91 23.07 17.22
C ASN A 412 -5.72 23.94 17.65
N THR A 413 -4.89 24.32 16.69
CA THR A 413 -3.69 25.14 16.90
C THR A 413 -3.99 26.64 17.12
N TYR A 414 -5.24 27.09 17.01
CA TYR A 414 -5.69 28.41 17.47
C TYR A 414 -5.89 28.44 18.98
N LYS A 415 -6.25 27.31 19.58
CA LYS A 415 -6.51 27.19 21.03
C LYS A 415 -5.27 26.74 21.80
N HIS A 416 -4.51 25.82 21.26
CA HIS A 416 -3.40 25.17 21.93
C HIS A 416 -2.06 25.56 21.29
N LYS A 417 -1.07 25.91 22.15
CA LYS A 417 0.33 26.13 21.71
C LYS A 417 0.99 24.79 21.42
N GLY A 418 1.97 24.79 20.50
CA GLY A 418 2.71 23.59 20.12
C GLY A 418 2.06 22.86 18.95
N LEU A 419 2.55 21.64 18.69
CA LEU A 419 2.01 20.77 17.65
C LEU A 419 0.62 20.23 18.07
N PRO A 420 -0.27 19.98 17.09
CA PRO A 420 -1.51 19.27 17.36
C PRO A 420 -1.24 17.87 17.92
N VAL A 421 -2.26 17.24 18.51
CA VAL A 421 -2.14 15.95 19.21
C VAL A 421 -1.75 14.78 18.28
N GLY A 422 -1.94 14.90 16.98
CA GLY A 422 -1.60 13.91 15.96
C GLY A 422 -1.67 14.51 14.56
N PRO A 423 -1.27 13.74 13.53
CA PRO A 423 -1.38 14.16 12.13
C PRO A 423 -2.84 14.42 11.72
N ILE A 424 -3.04 15.32 10.76
CA ILE A 424 -4.37 15.71 10.25
C ILE A 424 -4.69 15.17 8.85
N CYS A 425 -3.73 14.55 8.20
CA CYS A 425 -3.89 13.86 6.92
C CYS A 425 -2.69 12.92 6.69
N SER A 426 -2.74 12.19 5.58
CA SER A 426 -1.62 11.40 5.04
C SER A 426 -0.75 12.29 4.16
N PRO A 427 0.48 12.63 4.60
CA PRO A 427 1.36 13.52 3.86
C PRO A 427 2.04 12.82 2.70
N SER A 428 2.40 13.59 1.67
CA SER A 428 3.28 13.15 0.58
C SER A 428 4.69 12.88 1.06
N LEU A 429 5.50 12.23 0.22
CA LEU A 429 6.92 12.02 0.53
C LEU A 429 7.68 13.34 0.53
N GLU A 430 7.33 14.25 -0.37
CA GLU A 430 7.88 15.59 -0.48
C GLU A 430 7.62 16.41 0.79
N ALA A 431 6.42 16.33 1.36
CA ALA A 431 6.09 17.00 2.62
C ALA A 431 6.90 16.40 3.80
N ILE A 432 7.08 15.08 3.84
CA ILE A 432 7.95 14.42 4.83
C ILE A 432 9.41 14.89 4.66
N ASP A 433 9.91 14.89 3.44
CA ASP A 433 11.28 15.33 3.13
C ASP A 433 11.49 16.82 3.41
N GLY A 434 10.46 17.67 3.22
CA GLY A 434 10.45 19.07 3.59
C GLY A 434 10.66 19.29 5.10
N VAL A 435 9.98 18.49 5.93
CA VAL A 435 10.19 18.50 7.40
C VAL A 435 11.59 18.02 7.78
N LEU A 436 12.10 17.01 7.08
CA LEU A 436 13.42 16.42 7.36
C LEU A 436 14.60 17.25 6.80
N ASN A 437 14.33 18.25 5.98
CA ASN A 437 15.33 19.16 5.42
C ASN A 437 14.82 20.61 5.51
N PRO A 438 14.51 21.13 6.72
CA PRO A 438 13.90 22.44 6.87
C PRO A 438 14.88 23.51 6.42
N GLN A 439 14.37 24.51 5.70
CA GLN A 439 15.15 25.69 5.35
C GLN A 439 15.24 26.62 6.57
N LYS A 440 16.46 26.93 6.98
CA LYS A 440 16.68 27.92 8.04
C LYS A 440 16.28 29.30 7.54
N ASN A 441 15.32 29.91 8.19
CA ASN A 441 14.83 31.26 7.92
C ASN A 441 14.37 31.94 9.20
N ASP A 442 13.92 33.20 9.11
CA ASP A 442 13.41 33.98 10.24
C ASP A 442 11.91 34.29 10.11
N TYR A 443 11.23 33.62 9.14
CA TYR A 443 9.82 33.86 8.89
C TYR A 443 8.96 33.35 10.03
N LEU A 444 7.89 34.08 10.34
CA LEU A 444 6.89 33.75 11.33
C LEU A 444 5.48 33.69 10.72
N TYR A 445 5.27 34.31 9.57
CA TYR A 445 3.98 34.42 8.90
C TYR A 445 4.13 34.08 7.43
N PHE A 446 3.06 33.61 6.84
CA PHE A 446 2.92 33.43 5.40
C PHE A 446 1.46 33.56 4.98
N GLN A 447 1.21 33.87 3.73
CA GLN A 447 -0.12 33.91 3.11
C GLN A 447 0.01 33.72 1.61
N MET A 448 -1.06 33.27 0.97
CA MET A 448 -1.09 33.13 -0.49
C MET A 448 -0.84 34.44 -1.22
N ASP A 449 0.01 34.44 -2.23
CA ASP A 449 0.25 35.55 -3.14
C ASP A 449 -0.84 35.66 -4.20
N THR A 450 -1.95 36.31 -3.89
CA THR A 450 -3.05 36.52 -4.82
C THR A 450 -2.74 37.48 -5.97
N VAL A 451 -1.60 38.20 -5.89
CA VAL A 451 -1.12 39.08 -6.97
C VAL A 451 -0.46 38.25 -8.06
N LYS A 452 0.43 37.35 -7.67
CA LYS A 452 1.02 36.38 -8.64
C LYS A 452 0.02 35.33 -9.09
N ASN A 453 -0.85 34.91 -8.20
CA ASN A 453 -1.88 33.90 -8.45
C ASN A 453 -1.33 32.61 -9.11
N ASP A 454 -0.16 32.18 -8.63
CA ASP A 454 0.54 30.96 -9.05
C ASP A 454 0.57 29.88 -7.95
N GLY A 455 -0.19 30.11 -6.86
CA GLY A 455 -0.25 29.23 -5.68
C GLY A 455 0.89 29.44 -4.69
N SER A 456 1.83 30.37 -4.96
CA SER A 456 2.94 30.66 -4.06
C SER A 456 2.52 31.50 -2.86
N ASN A 457 3.31 31.44 -1.78
CA ASN A 457 3.09 32.21 -0.57
C ASN A 457 4.08 33.38 -0.45
N ILE A 458 3.61 34.48 0.16
CA ILE A 458 4.43 35.58 0.65
C ILE A 458 4.81 35.30 2.09
N PHE A 459 6.10 35.22 2.38
CA PHE A 459 6.66 34.95 3.71
C PHE A 459 7.09 36.24 4.39
N SER A 460 6.75 36.42 5.67
CA SER A 460 7.02 37.62 6.45
C SER A 460 7.66 37.31 7.80
N LYS A 461 8.53 38.16 8.29
CA LYS A 461 9.23 38.05 9.59
C LYS A 461 8.44 38.66 10.72
N THR A 462 7.76 39.76 10.44
CA THR A 462 6.96 40.49 11.43
C THR A 462 5.49 40.52 11.03
N TYR A 463 4.66 40.82 12.01
CA TYR A 463 3.23 40.97 11.79
C TYR A 463 2.91 42.18 10.91
N GLU A 464 3.68 43.26 11.05
CA GLU A 464 3.55 44.50 10.24
C GLU A 464 3.81 44.20 8.75
N GLU A 465 4.88 43.42 8.45
CA GLU A 465 5.17 42.96 7.08
C GLU A 465 4.02 42.11 6.54
N HIS A 466 3.50 41.20 7.36
CA HIS A 466 2.40 40.35 6.97
C HIS A 466 1.11 41.13 6.67
N LYS A 467 0.75 42.11 7.52
CA LYS A 467 -0.38 43.01 7.27
C LYS A 467 -0.21 43.85 5.99
N ALA A 468 0.98 44.34 5.74
CA ALA A 468 1.26 45.10 4.52
C ALA A 468 1.10 44.23 3.27
N ALA A 469 1.58 42.99 3.33
CA ALA A 469 1.38 42.02 2.25
C ALA A 469 -0.10 41.70 2.04
N SER A 470 -0.88 41.49 3.14
CA SER A 470 -2.32 41.26 3.08
C SER A 470 -3.10 42.39 2.40
N ALA A 471 -2.81 43.61 2.79
CA ALA A 471 -3.43 44.79 2.19
C ALA A 471 -3.15 44.90 0.67
N THR A 472 -1.94 44.51 0.24
CA THR A 472 -1.57 44.51 -1.19
C THR A 472 -2.34 43.42 -1.96
N THR A 473 -2.47 42.23 -1.39
CA THR A 473 -3.19 41.13 -2.03
C THR A 473 -4.69 41.36 -2.11
N GLU A 474 -5.29 42.02 -1.11
CA GLU A 474 -6.71 42.43 -1.10
C GLU A 474 -7.01 43.44 -2.19
N ALA A 475 -6.20 44.51 -2.26
CA ALA A 475 -6.36 45.55 -3.27
C ALA A 475 -6.27 45.01 -4.70
N ALA A 476 -5.39 44.03 -4.94
CA ALA A 476 -5.29 43.35 -6.23
C ALA A 476 -6.49 42.50 -6.56
N ALA A 477 -7.04 41.76 -5.59
CA ALA A 477 -8.23 40.94 -5.75
C ALA A 477 -9.47 41.81 -6.06
N GLU A 478 -9.65 42.95 -5.38
CA GLU A 478 -10.75 43.88 -5.66
C GLU A 478 -10.66 44.48 -7.06
N THR A 479 -9.45 44.81 -7.52
CA THR A 479 -9.23 45.34 -8.87
C THR A 479 -9.60 44.32 -9.94
N THR A 480 -9.24 43.04 -9.74
CA THR A 480 -9.53 41.95 -10.66
C THR A 480 -11.04 41.66 -10.71
N THR A 481 -11.69 41.64 -9.56
CA THR A 481 -13.15 41.41 -9.47
C THR A 481 -13.95 42.52 -10.14
N THR A 482 -13.50 43.79 -10.01
CA THR A 482 -14.13 44.94 -10.64
C THR A 482 -13.96 44.89 -12.17
N ALA A 483 -12.78 44.48 -12.66
CA ALA A 483 -12.51 44.35 -14.08
C ALA A 483 -13.34 43.24 -14.74
N VAL A 484 -13.56 42.11 -14.04
CA VAL A 484 -14.42 41.02 -14.51
C VAL A 484 -15.89 41.45 -14.55
N LYS A 485 -16.40 42.13 -13.52
CA LYS A 485 -17.77 42.65 -13.50
C LYS A 485 -18.02 43.65 -14.64
N GLN A 486 -17.07 44.51 -14.98
CA GLN A 486 -17.19 45.44 -16.10
C GLN A 486 -17.19 44.76 -17.47
N LYS A 487 -16.48 43.62 -17.62
CA LYS A 487 -16.53 42.83 -18.87
C LYS A 487 -17.84 42.06 -19.06
N THR A 488 -18.46 41.61 -17.99
CA THR A 488 -19.77 40.89 -18.04
C THR A 488 -20.94 41.81 -18.22
N THR A 489 -20.85 43.09 -17.84
CA THR A 489 -21.94 44.09 -18.08
C THR A 489 -21.86 44.72 -19.47
N LYS A 490 -20.82 44.47 -20.28
CA LYS A 490 -20.67 44.99 -21.65
C LYS A 490 -20.97 43.95 -22.74
N LYS A 491 -21.46 42.76 -22.38
CA LYS A 491 -22.03 41.78 -23.28
C LYS A 491 -23.52 41.66 -23.06
#